data_99be29e0f23656519f3e7580e09211b8
#
_entry.id   99be29e0f23656519f3e7580e09211b8
#
_cell.length_a   1.000
_cell.length_b   1.000
_cell.length_c   1.000
_cell.angle_alpha   90.00
_cell.angle_beta   90.00
_cell.angle_gamma   90.00
#
_symmetry.space_group_name_H-M   'P 1'
#
loop_
_entity.id
_entity.type
_entity.pdbx_description
1 polymer ?
#
loop_
_entity_poly.entity_id
_entity_poly.type
_entity_poly.pdbx_seq_one_letter_code
_entity_poly.pdbx_strand_id
1 'polypeptide(L)'
;CKIALMSRTINVLFLAAEADPFIKVGGLGDVSGVLPRELRALSNEELKLDVRLVLPYHPAVKAENLRPVEIFSIPRGDSEVEVEAFETTLNGMPVYFIGGEPIRANGSVYSLDATKDADKYAFFSLAAMELPKHINWQPDVVHANDWHTALSLYVNLTKRWESGSKHVAGVLTLHNLPFMGADVRAILESYGIK
;
A
#
# COMPACT_ATOMS: atom_id res chain seq x y z
N CYS A 1 26.63 -7.33 -34.47
CA CYS A 1 25.25 -6.92 -34.25
C CYS A 1 24.94 -7.11 -32.75
N LYS A 2 24.96 -6.03 -31.92
CA LYS A 2 24.50 -6.10 -30.54
C LYS A 2 22.97 -6.16 -30.62
N ILE A 3 22.37 -7.31 -30.30
CA ILE A 3 20.95 -7.38 -30.01
C ILE A 3 20.75 -6.52 -28.77
N ALA A 4 20.07 -5.39 -28.92
CA ALA A 4 19.68 -4.59 -27.77
C ALA A 4 18.71 -5.47 -26.94
N LEU A 5 19.17 -6.02 -25.85
CA LEU A 5 18.32 -6.65 -24.85
C LEU A 5 17.37 -5.56 -24.34
N MET A 6 16.09 -5.71 -24.64
CA MET A 6 15.07 -4.81 -24.10
C MET A 6 15.06 -5.00 -22.59
N SER A 7 15.40 -3.95 -21.82
CA SER A 7 15.34 -4.01 -20.37
C SER A 7 13.91 -4.28 -19.94
N ARG A 8 13.71 -5.29 -19.08
CA ARG A 8 12.41 -5.61 -18.47
C ARG A 8 12.22 -4.74 -17.24
N THR A 9 11.07 -4.08 -17.12
CA THR A 9 10.68 -3.40 -15.88
C THR A 9 9.72 -4.30 -15.10
N ILE A 10 9.96 -4.43 -13.79
CA ILE A 10 9.02 -5.03 -12.82
C ILE A 10 8.57 -3.92 -11.87
N ASN A 11 7.28 -3.68 -11.85
CA ASN A 11 6.62 -2.69 -11.02
C ASN A 11 6.16 -3.33 -9.71
N VAL A 12 6.62 -2.85 -8.57
CA VAL A 12 6.29 -3.38 -7.24
C VAL A 12 5.53 -2.34 -6.43
N LEU A 13 4.28 -2.66 -6.10
CA LEU A 13 3.48 -1.90 -5.14
C LEU A 13 3.80 -2.43 -3.73
N PHE A 14 4.57 -1.69 -2.95
CA PHE A 14 5.00 -2.08 -1.62
C PHE A 14 4.12 -1.39 -0.58
N LEU A 15 3.36 -2.16 0.19
CA LEU A 15 2.39 -1.67 1.16
C LEU A 15 2.87 -1.95 2.58
N ALA A 16 2.85 -0.93 3.45
CA ALA A 16 3.22 -1.08 4.84
C ALA A 16 2.41 -0.12 5.74
N ALA A 17 2.32 -0.43 7.03
CA ALA A 17 1.65 0.43 8.01
C ALA A 17 2.54 1.59 8.47
N GLU A 18 3.84 1.42 8.41
CA GLU A 18 4.85 2.37 8.85
C GLU A 18 6.13 2.24 8.02
N ALA A 19 6.92 3.31 7.90
CA ALA A 19 8.25 3.32 7.30
C ALA A 19 9.07 4.52 7.81
N ASP A 20 10.30 4.27 8.27
CA ASP A 20 11.28 5.32 8.55
C ASP A 20 11.70 6.04 7.24
N PRO A 21 11.84 7.37 7.20
CA PRO A 21 11.78 8.33 8.30
C PRO A 21 10.39 8.96 8.52
N PHE A 22 9.36 8.53 7.81
CA PHE A 22 8.06 9.18 7.83
C PHE A 22 7.27 8.94 9.11
N ILE A 23 7.20 7.68 9.50
CA ILE A 23 6.58 7.25 10.75
C ILE A 23 7.16 5.89 11.14
N LYS A 24 7.53 5.74 12.41
CA LYS A 24 8.11 4.50 12.93
C LYS A 24 7.61 4.26 14.35
N VAL A 25 7.07 3.07 14.57
CA VAL A 25 6.66 2.57 15.88
C VAL A 25 7.44 1.31 16.26
N GLY A 26 7.68 0.43 15.30
CA GLY A 26 8.35 -0.85 15.50
C GLY A 26 9.37 -1.19 14.42
N GLY A 27 9.79 -2.47 14.44
CA GLY A 27 10.78 -2.98 13.47
C GLY A 27 10.29 -3.01 12.02
N LEU A 28 8.97 -3.03 11.81
CA LEU A 28 8.40 -2.91 10.46
C LEU A 28 8.80 -1.59 9.81
N GLY A 29 8.83 -0.48 10.58
CA GLY A 29 9.26 0.81 10.09
C GLY A 29 10.68 0.81 9.54
N ASP A 30 11.61 0.10 10.18
CA ASP A 30 12.99 -0.06 9.68
C ASP A 30 13.02 -0.80 8.35
N VAL A 31 12.35 -1.94 8.28
CA VAL A 31 12.31 -2.77 7.06
C VAL A 31 11.67 -2.01 5.91
N SER A 32 10.51 -1.39 6.14
CA SER A 32 9.77 -0.68 5.10
C SER A 32 10.46 0.61 4.65
N GLY A 33 11.29 1.21 5.50
CA GLY A 33 12.11 2.37 5.15
C GLY A 33 13.34 2.01 4.30
N VAL A 34 13.80 0.74 4.35
CA VAL A 34 15.04 0.31 3.68
C VAL A 34 14.77 -0.61 2.49
N LEU A 35 14.02 -1.70 2.69
CA LEU A 35 13.84 -2.77 1.70
C LEU A 35 13.36 -2.27 0.32
N PRO A 36 12.37 -1.38 0.19
CA PRO A 36 11.93 -0.91 -1.12
C PRO A 36 13.03 -0.20 -1.91
N ARG A 37 13.90 0.55 -1.23
CA ARG A 37 15.04 1.24 -1.85
C ARG A 37 16.13 0.26 -2.29
N GLU A 38 16.45 -0.71 -1.44
CA GLU A 38 17.43 -1.75 -1.76
C GLU A 38 16.97 -2.60 -2.95
N LEU A 39 15.68 -2.92 -3.02
CA LEU A 39 15.11 -3.58 -4.20
C LEU A 39 15.33 -2.75 -5.47
N ARG A 40 15.08 -1.42 -5.44
CA ARG A 40 15.35 -0.54 -6.59
C ARG A 40 16.83 -0.52 -6.97
N ALA A 41 17.72 -0.57 -5.97
CA ALA A 41 19.17 -0.57 -6.18
C ALA A 41 19.68 -1.83 -6.90
N LEU A 42 18.91 -2.94 -6.89
CA LEU A 42 19.24 -4.15 -7.67
C LEU A 42 19.00 -3.99 -9.16
N SER A 43 18.45 -2.87 -9.61
CA SER A 43 18.24 -2.59 -11.05
C SER A 43 19.58 -2.59 -11.80
N ASN A 44 19.57 -3.17 -12.99
CA ASN A 44 20.71 -3.22 -13.89
C ASN A 44 20.28 -2.99 -15.36
N GLU A 45 21.16 -3.21 -16.33
CA GLU A 45 20.88 -3.00 -17.74
C GLU A 45 19.77 -3.92 -18.30
N GLU A 46 19.59 -5.10 -17.72
CA GLU A 46 18.61 -6.11 -18.16
C GLU A 46 17.29 -6.01 -17.41
N LEU A 47 17.33 -5.58 -16.13
CA LEU A 47 16.18 -5.55 -15.21
C LEU A 47 16.10 -4.22 -14.47
N LYS A 48 14.97 -3.54 -14.61
CA LYS A 48 14.61 -2.37 -13.82
C LYS A 48 13.54 -2.74 -12.78
N LEU A 49 13.75 -2.38 -11.53
CA LEU A 49 12.76 -2.52 -10.44
C LEU A 49 12.18 -1.14 -10.12
N ASP A 50 10.93 -0.90 -10.50
CA ASP A 50 10.18 0.30 -10.10
C ASP A 50 9.32 -0.02 -8.88
N VAL A 51 9.92 0.16 -7.70
CA VAL A 51 9.24 -0.06 -6.42
C VAL A 51 8.64 1.25 -5.94
N ARG A 52 7.36 1.24 -5.59
CA ARG A 52 6.63 2.37 -5.04
C ARG A 52 6.08 2.00 -3.67
N LEU A 53 6.45 2.79 -2.65
CA LEU A 53 6.00 2.60 -1.28
C LEU A 53 4.67 3.32 -1.07
N VAL A 54 3.71 2.65 -0.43
CA VAL A 54 2.43 3.25 -0.05
C VAL A 54 2.21 3.06 1.45
N LEU A 55 1.87 4.16 2.11
CA LEU A 55 1.69 4.26 3.56
C LEU A 55 0.35 4.93 3.90
N PRO A 56 -0.27 4.60 5.04
CA PRO A 56 -1.38 5.37 5.56
C PRO A 56 -0.90 6.76 6.03
N TYR A 57 -1.68 7.81 5.70
CA TYR A 57 -1.38 9.18 6.10
C TYR A 57 -1.89 9.49 7.50
N HIS A 58 -1.21 8.97 8.50
CA HIS A 58 -1.51 9.28 9.89
C HIS A 58 -1.17 10.74 10.24
N PRO A 59 -1.86 11.36 11.20
CA PRO A 59 -1.54 12.72 11.64
C PRO A 59 -0.10 12.93 12.14
N ALA A 60 0.56 11.84 12.59
CA ALA A 60 1.94 11.87 13.08
C ALA A 60 2.99 11.68 11.98
N VAL A 61 2.59 11.48 10.72
CA VAL A 61 3.53 11.33 9.60
C VAL A 61 4.34 12.61 9.41
N LYS A 62 5.66 12.45 9.34
CA LYS A 62 6.62 13.51 9.05
C LYS A 62 7.04 13.38 7.58
N ALA A 63 6.34 14.06 6.71
CA ALA A 63 6.68 14.09 5.29
C ALA A 63 6.80 15.53 4.80
N GLU A 64 7.86 15.80 4.07
CA GLU A 64 8.10 17.08 3.41
C GLU A 64 7.75 17.00 1.93
N ASN A 65 7.49 18.15 1.32
CA ASN A 65 7.23 18.28 -0.13
C ASN A 65 6.10 17.37 -0.62
N LEU A 66 5.08 17.16 0.20
CA LEU A 66 3.88 16.41 -0.20
C LEU A 66 3.14 17.17 -1.31
N ARG A 67 2.82 16.44 -2.37
CA ARG A 67 2.01 16.92 -3.49
C ARG A 67 0.72 16.12 -3.53
N PRO A 68 -0.44 16.76 -3.64
CA PRO A 68 -1.68 16.05 -3.88
C PRO A 68 -1.60 15.34 -5.24
N VAL A 69 -2.03 14.11 -5.29
CA VAL A 69 -2.12 13.32 -6.52
C VAL A 69 -3.53 13.39 -7.05
N GLU A 70 -4.48 12.87 -6.29
CA GLU A 70 -5.89 12.84 -6.65
C GLU A 70 -6.76 12.62 -5.41
N ILE A 71 -8.03 13.01 -5.52
CA ILE A 71 -9.09 12.64 -4.58
C ILE A 71 -10.02 11.69 -5.33
N PHE A 72 -10.27 10.52 -4.77
CA PHE A 72 -11.18 9.52 -5.30
C PHE A 72 -12.01 8.90 -4.18
N SER A 73 -12.89 7.97 -4.47
CA SER A 73 -13.72 7.31 -3.46
C SER A 73 -13.63 5.79 -3.58
N ILE A 74 -13.85 5.12 -2.47
CA ILE A 74 -14.08 3.67 -2.43
C ILE A 74 -15.46 3.37 -1.82
N PRO A 75 -16.16 2.33 -2.31
CA PRO A 75 -17.49 2.01 -1.81
C PRO A 75 -17.46 1.48 -0.37
N ARG A 76 -18.49 1.87 0.41
CA ARG A 76 -18.75 1.37 1.76
C ARG A 76 -20.26 1.29 2.01
N GLY A 77 -20.83 0.08 1.94
CA GLY A 77 -22.29 -0.12 1.98
C GLY A 77 -22.98 0.64 0.85
N ASP A 78 -23.97 1.45 1.21
CA ASP A 78 -24.72 2.31 0.30
C ASP A 78 -24.08 3.71 0.12
N SER A 79 -22.88 3.92 0.66
CA SER A 79 -22.14 5.19 0.62
C SER A 79 -20.75 4.99 0.02
N GLU A 80 -20.01 6.09 -0.08
CA GLU A 80 -18.61 6.10 -0.47
C GLU A 80 -17.76 6.77 0.61
N VAL A 81 -16.52 6.34 0.72
CA VAL A 81 -15.51 6.97 1.59
C VAL A 81 -14.47 7.64 0.71
N GLU A 82 -14.28 8.95 0.95
CA GLU A 82 -13.29 9.74 0.24
C GLU A 82 -11.86 9.32 0.61
N VAL A 83 -11.02 9.24 -0.41
CA VAL A 83 -9.59 8.93 -0.34
C VAL A 83 -8.81 10.11 -0.85
N GLU A 84 -7.90 10.60 -0.04
CA GLU A 84 -6.92 11.63 -0.41
C GLU A 84 -5.57 10.95 -0.68
N ALA A 85 -5.03 11.10 -1.87
CA ALA A 85 -3.73 10.57 -2.20
C ALA A 85 -2.69 11.68 -2.35
N PHE A 86 -1.53 11.48 -1.72
CA PHE A 86 -0.39 12.41 -1.79
C PHE A 86 0.85 11.65 -2.22
N GLU A 87 1.79 12.36 -2.85
CA GLU A 87 3.09 11.80 -3.20
C GLU A 87 4.25 12.65 -2.67
N THR A 88 5.34 11.97 -2.39
CA THR A 88 6.68 12.53 -2.18
C THR A 88 7.73 11.55 -2.68
N THR A 89 8.99 11.82 -2.40
CA THR A 89 10.09 10.91 -2.71
C THR A 89 11.00 10.68 -1.52
N LEU A 90 11.51 9.47 -1.39
CA LEU A 90 12.58 9.12 -0.45
C LEU A 90 13.80 8.65 -1.24
N ASN A 91 14.84 9.49 -1.32
CA ASN A 91 16.05 9.19 -2.10
C ASN A 91 15.73 8.78 -3.56
N GLY A 92 14.80 9.50 -4.21
CA GLY A 92 14.37 9.22 -5.57
C GLY A 92 13.40 8.04 -5.75
N MET A 93 13.00 7.37 -4.67
CA MET A 93 11.93 6.38 -4.68
C MET A 93 10.58 7.08 -4.47
N PRO A 94 9.56 6.82 -5.32
CA PRO A 94 8.22 7.35 -5.10
C PRO A 94 7.60 6.78 -3.83
N VAL A 95 7.01 7.67 -3.02
CA VAL A 95 6.27 7.31 -1.81
C VAL A 95 4.91 7.98 -1.88
N TYR A 96 3.87 7.19 -1.67
CA TYR A 96 2.48 7.65 -1.65
C TYR A 96 1.90 7.52 -0.25
N PHE A 97 1.06 8.48 0.11
CA PHE A 97 0.29 8.46 1.34
C PHE A 97 -1.19 8.42 1.01
N ILE A 98 -1.90 7.52 1.65
CA ILE A 98 -3.36 7.40 1.56
C ILE A 98 -3.96 8.01 2.82
N GLY A 99 -4.73 9.09 2.64
CA GLY A 99 -5.54 9.74 3.66
C GLY A 99 -7.01 9.43 3.50
N GLY A 100 -7.76 9.66 4.57
CA GLY A 100 -9.20 9.49 4.63
C GLY A 100 -9.69 9.48 6.08
N GLU A 101 -11.02 9.57 6.26
CA GLU A 101 -11.61 9.64 7.59
C GLU A 101 -11.21 8.45 8.49
N PRO A 102 -11.23 7.17 8.04
CA PRO A 102 -10.87 6.02 8.88
C PRO A 102 -9.45 6.07 9.43
N ILE A 103 -8.52 6.72 8.71
CA ILE A 103 -7.13 6.90 9.15
C ILE A 103 -7.04 8.08 10.12
N ARG A 104 -7.68 9.21 9.81
CA ARG A 104 -7.66 10.42 10.67
C ARG A 104 -8.34 10.21 12.00
N ALA A 105 -9.49 9.51 12.01
CA ALA A 105 -10.25 9.25 13.23
C ALA A 105 -9.47 8.41 14.26
N ASN A 106 -8.49 7.67 13.82
CA ASN A 106 -7.72 6.77 14.67
C ASN A 106 -6.29 7.27 14.96
N GLY A 107 -5.93 8.45 14.73
CA GLY A 107 -4.73 9.22 15.12
C GLY A 107 -3.37 8.51 15.31
N SER A 108 -3.34 7.22 15.62
CA SER A 108 -2.13 6.41 15.88
C SER A 108 -1.93 5.31 14.82
N VAL A 109 -0.70 4.86 14.63
CA VAL A 109 -0.40 3.72 13.73
C VAL A 109 -1.09 2.47 14.26
N TYR A 110 -0.87 2.13 15.51
CA TYR A 110 -1.51 1.02 16.19
C TYR A 110 -2.30 1.53 17.37
N SER A 111 -3.54 1.06 17.54
CA SER A 111 -4.40 1.42 18.66
C SER A 111 -4.66 0.24 19.58
N LEU A 112 -5.18 0.53 20.77
CA LEU A 112 -5.69 -0.53 21.67
C LEU A 112 -7.08 -1.02 21.25
N ASP A 113 -7.73 -0.34 20.31
CA ASP A 113 -9.04 -0.69 19.76
C ASP A 113 -8.84 -1.43 18.43
N ALA A 114 -8.93 -2.76 18.50
CA ALA A 114 -8.73 -3.62 17.33
C ALA A 114 -9.76 -3.38 16.22
N THR A 115 -10.98 -2.93 16.55
CA THR A 115 -12.02 -2.62 15.56
C THR A 115 -11.67 -1.37 14.76
N LYS A 116 -11.15 -0.34 15.43
CA LYS A 116 -10.68 0.88 14.75
C LYS A 116 -9.49 0.60 13.85
N ASP A 117 -8.54 -0.20 14.31
CA ASP A 117 -7.40 -0.61 13.48
C ASP A 117 -7.86 -1.44 12.28
N ALA A 118 -8.83 -2.31 12.47
CA ALA A 118 -9.39 -3.10 11.38
C ALA A 118 -10.06 -2.23 10.31
N ASP A 119 -10.88 -1.24 10.70
CA ASP A 119 -11.52 -0.31 9.75
C ASP A 119 -10.47 0.51 8.99
N LYS A 120 -9.51 1.07 9.71
CA LYS A 120 -8.40 1.84 9.15
C LYS A 120 -7.61 1.05 8.11
N TYR A 121 -7.21 -0.17 8.42
CA TYR A 121 -6.37 -0.97 7.53
C TYR A 121 -7.16 -1.67 6.42
N ALA A 122 -8.46 -1.92 6.62
CA ALA A 122 -9.35 -2.31 5.53
C ALA A 122 -9.48 -1.17 4.51
N PHE A 123 -9.80 0.04 4.98
CA PHE A 123 -9.83 1.24 4.15
C PHE A 123 -8.51 1.46 3.41
N PHE A 124 -7.39 1.45 4.13
CA PHE A 124 -6.06 1.64 3.54
C PHE A 124 -5.76 0.61 2.44
N SER A 125 -5.98 -0.67 2.71
CA SER A 125 -5.70 -1.73 1.74
C SER A 125 -6.52 -1.58 0.46
N LEU A 126 -7.82 -1.25 0.59
CA LEU A 126 -8.70 -1.04 -0.56
C LEU A 126 -8.29 0.19 -1.38
N ALA A 127 -8.05 1.30 -0.71
CA ALA A 127 -7.64 2.55 -1.35
C ALA A 127 -6.26 2.42 -2.03
N ALA A 128 -5.31 1.74 -1.39
CA ALA A 128 -3.98 1.49 -1.95
C ALA A 128 -4.04 0.60 -3.21
N MET A 129 -5.03 -0.29 -3.31
CA MET A 129 -5.26 -1.13 -4.50
C MET A 129 -5.97 -0.39 -5.63
N GLU A 130 -6.64 0.72 -5.36
CA GLU A 130 -7.19 1.60 -6.40
C GLU A 130 -6.17 2.66 -6.88
N LEU A 131 -5.25 3.09 -6.02
CA LEU A 131 -4.25 4.12 -6.33
C LEU A 131 -3.53 3.94 -7.68
N PRO A 132 -3.10 2.73 -8.11
CA PRO A 132 -2.41 2.53 -9.38
C PRO A 132 -3.17 3.06 -10.60
N LYS A 133 -4.52 3.01 -10.59
CA LYS A 133 -5.36 3.53 -11.67
C LYS A 133 -5.25 5.06 -11.76
N HIS A 134 -5.22 5.72 -10.60
CA HIS A 134 -5.19 7.18 -10.47
C HIS A 134 -3.83 7.79 -10.80
N ILE A 135 -2.76 7.02 -10.71
CA ILE A 135 -1.41 7.45 -11.07
C ILE A 135 -0.95 6.88 -12.44
N ASN A 136 -1.88 6.30 -13.21
CA ASN A 136 -1.61 5.66 -14.51
C ASN A 136 -0.37 4.73 -14.48
N TRP A 137 -0.32 3.88 -13.46
CA TRP A 137 0.78 2.95 -13.23
C TRP A 137 0.22 1.59 -12.81
N GLN A 138 0.74 0.51 -13.37
CA GLN A 138 0.24 -0.83 -13.09
C GLN A 138 1.33 -1.68 -12.43
N PRO A 139 1.05 -2.28 -11.25
CA PRO A 139 1.97 -3.20 -10.61
C PRO A 139 2.04 -4.54 -11.32
N ASP A 140 3.21 -5.17 -11.27
CA ASP A 140 3.43 -6.58 -11.57
C ASP A 140 3.38 -7.41 -10.28
N VAL A 141 3.72 -6.78 -9.15
CA VAL A 141 3.77 -7.40 -7.83
C VAL A 141 3.11 -6.48 -6.80
N VAL A 142 2.24 -7.03 -5.97
CA VAL A 142 1.78 -6.41 -4.71
C VAL A 142 2.53 -7.07 -3.57
N HIS A 143 3.33 -6.30 -2.84
CA HIS A 143 4.07 -6.76 -1.67
C HIS A 143 3.43 -6.19 -0.41
N ALA A 144 2.65 -7.00 0.27
CA ALA A 144 1.99 -6.68 1.52
C ALA A 144 2.87 -7.03 2.72
N ASN A 145 2.87 -6.19 3.76
CA ASN A 145 3.64 -6.39 4.98
C ASN A 145 2.71 -6.44 6.19
N ASP A 146 2.74 -7.55 6.89
CA ASP A 146 1.88 -7.91 8.02
C ASP A 146 0.37 -7.87 7.73
N TRP A 147 -0.44 -8.14 8.75
CA TRP A 147 -1.90 -8.19 8.64
C TRP A 147 -2.52 -6.87 8.19
N HIS A 148 -1.89 -5.74 8.51
CA HIS A 148 -2.35 -4.40 8.17
C HIS A 148 -2.57 -4.18 6.67
N THR A 149 -1.84 -4.93 5.85
CA THR A 149 -1.90 -4.81 4.39
C THR A 149 -2.31 -6.11 3.70
N ALA A 150 -2.54 -7.19 4.45
CA ALA A 150 -2.84 -8.51 3.91
C ALA A 150 -4.13 -8.52 3.07
N LEU A 151 -5.12 -7.69 3.41
CA LEU A 151 -6.38 -7.56 2.65
C LEU A 151 -6.12 -7.16 1.19
N SER A 152 -5.05 -6.41 0.89
CA SER A 152 -4.69 -6.05 -0.47
C SER A 152 -4.43 -7.27 -1.36
N LEU A 153 -3.90 -8.35 -0.79
CA LEU A 153 -3.68 -9.60 -1.53
C LEU A 153 -4.97 -10.35 -1.80
N TYR A 154 -5.92 -10.33 -0.87
CA TYR A 154 -7.25 -10.87 -1.11
C TYR A 154 -7.96 -10.10 -2.23
N VAL A 155 -7.89 -8.77 -2.20
CA VAL A 155 -8.42 -7.90 -3.26
C VAL A 155 -7.74 -8.20 -4.60
N ASN A 156 -6.42 -8.39 -4.60
CA ASN A 156 -5.66 -8.75 -5.81
C ASN A 156 -6.11 -10.10 -6.41
N LEU A 157 -6.48 -11.06 -5.57
CA LEU A 157 -6.94 -12.37 -6.01
C LEU A 157 -8.40 -12.37 -6.50
N THR A 158 -9.27 -11.59 -5.86
CA THR A 158 -10.72 -11.58 -6.11
C THR A 158 -11.13 -10.57 -7.17
N LYS A 159 -10.56 -9.40 -7.16
CA LYS A 159 -10.61 -8.48 -8.30
C LYS A 159 -9.65 -9.06 -9.36
N ARG A 160 -10.09 -10.08 -10.08
CA ARG A 160 -9.48 -10.35 -11.38
C ARG A 160 -9.59 -9.04 -12.11
N TRP A 161 -8.49 -8.31 -12.15
CA TRP A 161 -8.37 -7.09 -12.90
C TRP A 161 -9.07 -7.33 -14.23
N GLU A 162 -10.10 -6.52 -14.51
CA GLU A 162 -11.10 -6.74 -15.56
C GLU A 162 -10.53 -7.30 -16.86
N SER A 163 -11.30 -8.11 -17.56
CA SER A 163 -10.91 -8.95 -18.69
C SER A 163 -9.86 -8.31 -19.60
N GLY A 164 -8.67 -8.90 -19.66
CA GLY A 164 -7.49 -8.37 -20.38
C GLY A 164 -6.33 -7.95 -19.48
N SER A 165 -6.49 -7.96 -18.16
CA SER A 165 -5.48 -7.52 -17.22
C SER A 165 -4.38 -8.57 -16.99
N LYS A 166 -3.18 -8.06 -16.90
CA LYS A 166 -1.97 -8.78 -16.55
C LYS A 166 -2.10 -9.42 -15.17
N HIS A 167 -1.65 -10.66 -15.04
CA HIS A 167 -1.59 -11.32 -13.72
C HIS A 167 -0.62 -10.56 -12.81
N VAL A 168 -1.11 -10.10 -11.66
CA VAL A 168 -0.31 -9.42 -10.63
C VAL A 168 0.05 -10.44 -9.55
N ALA A 169 1.34 -10.62 -9.30
CA ALA A 169 1.82 -11.53 -8.27
C ALA A 169 1.61 -10.92 -6.87
N GLY A 170 1.30 -11.75 -5.88
CA GLY A 170 1.17 -11.34 -4.48
C GLY A 170 2.31 -11.89 -3.63
N VAL A 171 2.88 -11.05 -2.78
CA VAL A 171 3.88 -11.41 -1.75
C VAL A 171 3.39 -10.91 -0.41
N LEU A 172 3.35 -11.78 0.61
CA LEU A 172 3.09 -11.42 1.99
C LEU A 172 4.34 -11.66 2.82
N THR A 173 4.84 -10.62 3.49
CA THR A 173 5.88 -10.76 4.51
C THR A 173 5.25 -10.58 5.89
N LEU A 174 5.45 -11.55 6.77
CA LEU A 174 4.99 -11.52 8.14
C LEU A 174 6.19 -11.25 9.05
N HIS A 175 6.19 -10.09 9.70
CA HIS A 175 7.25 -9.66 10.61
C HIS A 175 6.93 -10.01 12.07
N ASN A 176 5.64 -10.07 12.42
CA ASN A 176 5.20 -10.30 13.78
C ASN A 176 3.92 -11.17 13.85
N LEU A 177 4.09 -12.49 13.81
CA LEU A 177 3.00 -13.47 13.80
C LEU A 177 2.00 -13.40 14.96
N PRO A 178 2.37 -13.06 16.22
CA PRO A 178 1.40 -12.92 17.31
C PRO A 178 0.35 -11.82 17.11
N PHE A 179 0.62 -10.84 16.24
CA PHE A 179 -0.30 -9.76 15.94
C PHE A 179 -0.92 -9.97 14.56
N MET A 180 -2.10 -10.61 14.54
CA MET A 180 -2.81 -10.97 13.31
C MET A 180 -4.13 -10.20 13.11
N GLY A 181 -4.35 -9.13 13.89
CA GLY A 181 -5.62 -8.39 13.88
C GLY A 181 -6.71 -9.09 14.70
N ALA A 182 -7.94 -8.60 14.58
CA ALA A 182 -9.12 -9.14 15.24
C ALA A 182 -10.13 -9.70 14.24
N ASP A 183 -11.20 -10.33 14.71
CA ASP A 183 -12.35 -10.66 13.85
C ASP A 183 -13.02 -9.36 13.37
N VAL A 184 -12.92 -9.15 12.06
CA VAL A 184 -13.29 -7.91 11.40
C VAL A 184 -14.36 -8.12 10.32
N ARG A 185 -15.06 -9.25 10.38
CA ARG A 185 -16.05 -9.63 9.36
C ARG A 185 -17.03 -8.51 9.05
N ALA A 186 -17.64 -7.89 10.06
CA ALA A 186 -18.62 -6.82 9.87
C ALA A 186 -18.01 -5.59 9.15
N ILE A 187 -16.73 -5.30 9.38
CA ILE A 187 -16.01 -4.23 8.70
C ILE A 187 -15.78 -4.61 7.23
N LEU A 188 -15.31 -5.81 6.98
CA LEU A 188 -15.08 -6.29 5.60
C LEU A 188 -16.38 -6.31 4.80
N GLU A 189 -17.47 -6.80 5.41
CA GLU A 189 -18.82 -6.79 4.81
C GLU A 189 -19.29 -5.37 4.50
N SER A 190 -18.96 -4.37 5.34
CA SER A 190 -19.29 -2.97 5.07
C SER A 190 -18.59 -2.42 3.82
N TYR A 191 -17.46 -2.96 3.43
CA TYR A 191 -16.76 -2.66 2.18
C TYR A 191 -17.10 -3.63 1.04
N GLY A 192 -18.15 -4.47 1.19
CA GLY A 192 -18.60 -5.41 0.18
C GLY A 192 -17.72 -6.65 0.01
N ILE A 193 -16.84 -6.93 0.96
CA ILE A 193 -15.97 -8.11 0.98
C ILE A 193 -16.68 -9.21 1.77
N LYS A 194 -16.87 -10.39 1.14
CA LYS A 194 -17.59 -11.54 1.70
C LYS A 194 -16.65 -12.71 1.98
#